data_8e4ff5492a5c4ba8b2bef75e820a9ea7
#
_entry.id   8e4ff5492a5c4ba8b2bef75e820a9ea7
#
_cell.length_a   1.000
_cell.length_b   1.000
_cell.length_c   1.000
_cell.angle_alpha   90.00
_cell.angle_beta   90.00
_cell.angle_gamma   90.00
#
_symmetry.space_group_name_H-M   'P 1'
#
loop_
_entity.id
_entity.type
_entity.pdbx_description
1 polymer ?
#
loop_
_entity_poly.entity_id
_entity_poly.type
_entity_poly.pdbx_seq_one_letter_code
_entity_poly.pdbx_strand_id
1 'polypeptide(L)'
;MNNPIQLCGCTSFSFAKGSKYAFCLTLLAATVSMAAASPAQTLRSPWDGKPVTTTETAYTCPAIAHIAPDLVTDGFYRLDDPTHSIIDPVRQEAYRKSSDGVKNIGMAIVKAADDYRATGSRKAAQCAMDQILTLAQEHSLAGKMSSNQAYYVQGWVVGAIAIAYLKIRETGIATPQQIETITSWMHSVGGQTIAYYDSHKRVGHGDSQNNHLYWAGVELAAIGVAANNLKDFDWAMSTYDNGVDQIQPDGALPLEMARGGRALHYHLYALAPLVLLAEFGEANHLDLYAHANGAIHRLVNFSVAGLQDPTPFVKATGVQQEVPKTVNGDQIGWAPPYERRFPNPALERMIKAATNLSVYYLGGLPPGI
;
A
#
# COMPACT_ATOMS: atom_id res chain seq x y z
N MET A 1 -0.59 -41.46 28.75
CA MET A 1 -1.13 -42.73 29.24
C MET A 1 -2.35 -42.42 30.08
N ASN A 2 -3.56 -42.52 29.55
CA ASN A 2 -4.82 -42.66 30.29
C ASN A 2 -5.88 -43.12 29.27
N ASN A 3 -6.25 -44.38 29.37
CA ASN A 3 -7.33 -45.02 28.60
C ASN A 3 -8.70 -44.57 29.13
N PRO A 4 -9.67 -44.27 28.30
CA PRO A 4 -11.05 -44.12 28.74
C PRO A 4 -11.73 -45.48 28.84
N ILE A 5 -12.42 -45.67 29.95
CA ILE A 5 -13.21 -46.83 30.34
C ILE A 5 -14.46 -46.93 29.44
N GLN A 6 -14.63 -48.08 28.81
CA GLN A 6 -15.79 -48.48 28.05
C GLN A 6 -16.84 -49.08 29.02
N LEU A 7 -17.98 -48.42 29.19
CA LEU A 7 -19.13 -48.96 29.90
C LEU A 7 -20.18 -49.42 28.87
N CYS A 8 -20.25 -50.74 28.69
CA CYS A 8 -21.31 -51.42 27.94
C CYS A 8 -22.38 -51.93 28.93
N GLY A 9 -23.56 -51.27 28.93
CA GLY A 9 -24.70 -51.76 29.71
C GLY A 9 -25.75 -52.40 28.79
N CYS A 10 -25.93 -53.72 28.90
CA CYS A 10 -27.03 -54.45 28.24
C CYS A 10 -28.19 -54.63 29.20
N THR A 11 -29.36 -54.05 28.89
CA THR A 11 -30.61 -54.37 29.56
C THR A 11 -31.42 -55.33 28.69
N SER A 12 -31.75 -56.50 29.21
CA SER A 12 -32.59 -57.53 28.55
C SER A 12 -34.04 -57.43 29.02
N PHE A 13 -34.99 -57.27 28.10
CA PHE A 13 -36.43 -57.45 28.33
C PHE A 13 -36.87 -58.74 27.72
N SER A 14 -37.63 -59.60 28.53
CA SER A 14 -38.17 -60.81 28.08
C SER A 14 -39.67 -60.70 27.87
N PHE A 15 -40.16 -60.94 26.62
CA PHE A 15 -41.57 -61.11 26.30
C PHE A 15 -41.82 -62.59 25.96
N ALA A 16 -42.87 -63.14 26.53
CA ALA A 16 -43.27 -64.52 26.33
C ALA A 16 -43.77 -64.76 24.89
N LYS A 17 -43.15 -65.74 24.25
CA LYS A 17 -43.33 -66.45 22.97
C LYS A 17 -42.40 -65.96 21.85
N GLY A 18 -41.24 -66.54 21.76
CA GLY A 18 -40.65 -67.07 20.56
C GLY A 18 -40.01 -66.09 19.57
N SER A 19 -39.17 -65.20 19.99
CA SER A 19 -38.04 -64.76 19.16
C SER A 19 -37.15 -63.77 19.93
N LYS A 20 -35.87 -64.11 20.07
CA LYS A 20 -34.87 -63.20 20.71
C LYS A 20 -34.22 -62.33 19.63
N TYR A 21 -34.55 -61.06 19.58
CA TYR A 21 -33.79 -60.12 18.84
C TYR A 21 -33.06 -59.21 19.83
N ALA A 22 -31.72 -59.21 19.78
CA ALA A 22 -30.89 -58.28 20.53
C ALA A 22 -30.74 -57.01 19.69
N PHE A 23 -31.32 -55.89 20.16
CA PHE A 23 -31.06 -54.57 19.61
C PHE A 23 -29.90 -53.95 20.39
N CYS A 24 -28.76 -53.77 19.74
CA CYS A 24 -27.64 -52.98 20.27
C CYS A 24 -27.82 -51.53 19.83
N LEU A 25 -28.27 -50.66 20.76
CA LEU A 25 -28.24 -49.19 20.52
C LEU A 25 -26.82 -48.69 20.81
N THR A 26 -26.07 -48.43 19.76
CA THR A 26 -24.81 -47.67 19.84
C THR A 26 -25.14 -46.18 19.91
N LEU A 27 -24.99 -45.56 21.10
CA LEU A 27 -24.95 -44.11 21.23
C LEU A 27 -23.60 -43.63 20.66
N LEU A 28 -23.63 -43.03 19.47
CA LEU A 28 -22.52 -42.22 18.99
C LEU A 28 -22.51 -40.90 19.77
N ALA A 29 -21.60 -40.77 20.72
CA ALA A 29 -21.25 -39.47 21.31
C ALA A 29 -20.46 -38.67 20.26
N ALA A 30 -21.12 -37.74 19.57
CA ALA A 30 -20.46 -36.80 18.73
C ALA A 30 -19.69 -35.79 19.62
N THR A 31 -18.38 -35.97 19.72
CA THR A 31 -17.49 -34.95 20.29
C THR A 31 -17.43 -33.78 19.30
N VAL A 32 -18.16 -32.70 19.58
CA VAL A 32 -17.97 -31.42 18.91
C VAL A 32 -16.61 -30.89 19.36
N SER A 33 -15.58 -31.11 18.54
CA SER A 33 -14.31 -30.36 18.67
C SER A 33 -14.62 -28.89 18.37
N MET A 34 -14.75 -28.09 19.40
CA MET A 34 -14.61 -26.63 19.24
C MET A 34 -13.19 -26.38 18.79
N ALA A 35 -12.99 -26.16 17.49
CA ALA A 35 -11.76 -25.57 16.98
C ALA A 35 -11.62 -24.21 17.67
N ALA A 36 -10.62 -24.06 18.52
CA ALA A 36 -10.25 -22.76 19.05
C ALA A 36 -9.98 -21.85 17.85
N ALA A 37 -10.74 -20.76 17.73
CA ALA A 37 -10.47 -19.75 16.70
C ALA A 37 -9.03 -19.31 16.89
N SER A 38 -8.20 -19.47 15.85
CA SER A 38 -6.85 -18.90 15.85
C SER A 38 -6.98 -17.39 16.16
N PRO A 39 -6.12 -16.85 17.03
CA PRO A 39 -6.14 -15.41 17.29
C PRO A 39 -6.08 -14.69 15.94
N ALA A 40 -6.97 -13.71 15.75
CA ALA A 40 -7.02 -12.92 14.52
C ALA A 40 -5.61 -12.35 14.27
N GLN A 41 -5.04 -12.60 13.10
CA GLN A 41 -3.72 -12.12 12.74
C GLN A 41 -3.75 -10.59 12.77
N THR A 42 -2.88 -9.98 13.59
CA THR A 42 -2.72 -8.52 13.61
C THR A 42 -1.78 -8.11 12.49
N LEU A 43 -2.29 -7.31 11.56
CA LEU A 43 -1.51 -6.78 10.45
C LEU A 43 -0.45 -5.78 10.94
N ARG A 44 0.73 -5.87 10.36
CA ARG A 44 1.90 -5.08 10.74
C ARG A 44 2.33 -4.13 9.62
N SER A 45 2.84 -2.99 10.05
CA SER A 45 3.44 -1.98 9.19
C SER A 45 4.96 -2.15 9.14
N PRO A 46 5.63 -1.76 8.04
CA PRO A 46 7.10 -1.72 7.97
C PRO A 46 7.76 -0.81 9.03
N TRP A 47 6.99 0.07 9.67
CA TRP A 47 7.46 0.96 10.74
C TRP A 47 7.21 0.41 12.14
N ASP A 48 6.42 -0.65 12.32
CA ASP A 48 6.14 -1.27 13.62
C ASP A 48 7.40 -1.91 14.23
N GLY A 49 7.45 -1.95 15.56
CA GLY A 49 8.58 -2.54 16.30
C GLY A 49 9.88 -1.74 16.17
N LYS A 50 9.84 -0.53 15.69
CA LYS A 50 10.95 0.43 15.66
C LYS A 50 10.63 1.59 16.60
N PRO A 51 10.85 1.41 17.92
CA PRO A 51 10.43 2.38 18.91
C PRO A 51 11.14 3.72 18.70
N VAL A 52 10.38 4.80 18.88
CA VAL A 52 10.89 6.17 18.88
C VAL A 52 10.88 6.67 20.32
N THR A 53 12.02 7.12 20.80
CA THR A 53 12.07 7.78 22.12
C THR A 53 11.34 9.10 22.03
N THR A 54 10.24 9.22 22.76
CA THR A 54 9.41 10.43 22.78
C THR A 54 10.17 11.58 23.46
N THR A 55 10.10 12.76 22.86
CA THR A 55 10.71 14.00 23.37
C THR A 55 9.69 15.13 23.40
N GLU A 56 9.98 16.17 24.17
CA GLU A 56 9.23 17.43 24.20
C GLU A 56 9.77 18.47 23.19
N THR A 57 10.53 18.02 22.19
CA THR A 57 11.04 18.88 21.14
C THR A 57 9.91 19.71 20.51
N ALA A 58 10.14 21.03 20.44
CA ALA A 58 9.16 21.97 19.88
C ALA A 58 8.87 21.63 18.40
N TYR A 59 7.60 21.74 18.03
CA TYR A 59 7.13 21.63 16.67
C TYR A 59 6.10 22.72 16.39
N THR A 60 6.24 23.42 15.28
CA THR A 60 5.25 24.40 14.82
C THR A 60 4.30 23.71 13.87
N CYS A 61 3.11 23.39 14.37
CA CYS A 61 2.07 22.81 13.56
C CYS A 61 1.47 23.88 12.64
N PRO A 62 1.34 23.63 11.32
CA PRO A 62 0.55 24.48 10.46
C PRO A 62 -0.92 24.48 10.91
N ALA A 63 -1.66 25.51 10.51
CA ALA A 63 -3.10 25.56 10.76
C ALA A 63 -3.78 24.29 10.22
N ILE A 64 -4.80 23.82 10.95
CA ILE A 64 -5.62 22.68 10.50
C ILE A 64 -6.24 23.06 9.16
N ALA A 65 -6.07 22.20 8.18
CA ALA A 65 -6.56 22.39 6.84
C ALA A 65 -7.75 21.48 6.55
N HIS A 66 -8.60 21.91 5.64
CA HIS A 66 -9.83 21.24 5.27
C HIS A 66 -9.77 20.77 3.82
N ILE A 67 -10.24 19.56 3.55
CA ILE A 67 -10.39 19.00 2.22
C ILE A 67 -11.84 18.60 2.02
N ALA A 68 -12.46 19.07 0.93
CA ALA A 68 -13.82 18.69 0.58
C ALA A 68 -13.95 17.15 0.38
N PRO A 69 -15.15 16.57 0.61
CA PRO A 69 -15.42 15.19 0.27
C PRO A 69 -15.23 14.89 -1.23
N ASP A 70 -15.66 15.79 -2.10
CA ASP A 70 -15.56 15.66 -3.55
C ASP A 70 -14.24 16.22 -4.08
N LEU A 71 -13.71 15.61 -5.15
CA LEU A 71 -12.56 16.12 -5.87
C LEU A 71 -12.87 16.26 -7.35
N VAL A 72 -12.70 17.49 -7.85
CA VAL A 72 -12.83 17.82 -9.28
C VAL A 72 -11.46 18.17 -9.83
N THR A 73 -10.87 17.24 -10.57
CA THR A 73 -9.59 17.43 -11.28
C THR A 73 -9.51 16.52 -12.49
N ASP A 74 -8.60 16.80 -13.43
CA ASP A 74 -8.43 16.01 -14.65
C ASP A 74 -6.94 15.81 -14.97
N GLY A 75 -6.62 14.90 -15.89
CA GLY A 75 -5.26 14.62 -16.32
C GLY A 75 -4.62 15.78 -17.07
N PHE A 76 -3.28 15.79 -17.13
CA PHE A 76 -2.48 16.88 -17.68
C PHE A 76 -1.73 16.52 -18.97
N TYR A 77 -1.88 15.30 -19.48
CA TYR A 77 -1.31 14.92 -20.77
C TYR A 77 -2.21 15.35 -21.93
N ARG A 78 -1.60 15.50 -23.09
CA ARG A 78 -2.32 15.76 -24.35
C ARG A 78 -3.29 14.63 -24.63
N LEU A 79 -4.50 14.97 -25.10
CA LEU A 79 -5.54 13.98 -25.39
C LEU A 79 -5.27 13.21 -26.69
N ASP A 80 -4.49 13.78 -27.60
CA ASP A 80 -4.11 13.19 -28.89
C ASP A 80 -2.79 12.39 -28.83
N ASP A 81 -2.19 12.27 -27.63
CA ASP A 81 -0.99 11.46 -27.40
C ASP A 81 -1.36 10.07 -26.87
N PRO A 82 -1.24 9.01 -27.70
CA PRO A 82 -1.60 7.65 -27.29
C PRO A 82 -0.64 7.07 -26.25
N THR A 83 0.56 7.68 -26.07
CA THR A 83 1.52 7.24 -25.07
C THR A 83 1.26 7.84 -23.68
N HIS A 84 0.39 8.83 -23.57
CA HIS A 84 0.12 9.59 -22.35
C HIS A 84 1.41 10.05 -21.65
N SER A 85 2.35 10.58 -22.42
CA SER A 85 3.67 11.02 -21.94
C SER A 85 3.95 12.51 -22.27
N ILE A 86 3.24 13.10 -23.21
CA ILE A 86 3.43 14.50 -23.60
C ILE A 86 2.55 15.42 -22.76
N ILE A 87 3.17 16.27 -21.97
CA ILE A 87 2.49 17.22 -21.10
C ILE A 87 1.85 18.32 -21.94
N ASP A 88 0.57 18.62 -21.68
CA ASP A 88 -0.10 19.84 -22.15
C ASP A 88 0.03 20.91 -21.05
N PRO A 89 0.70 22.05 -21.32
CA PRO A 89 0.93 23.06 -20.29
C PRO A 89 -0.36 23.69 -19.71
N VAL A 90 -1.41 23.82 -20.53
CA VAL A 90 -2.69 24.39 -20.09
C VAL A 90 -3.40 23.43 -19.15
N ARG A 91 -3.47 22.15 -19.54
CA ARG A 91 -4.03 21.09 -18.70
C ARG A 91 -3.23 20.90 -17.42
N GLN A 92 -1.91 20.99 -17.49
CA GLN A 92 -1.05 20.89 -16.30
C GLN A 92 -1.31 22.00 -15.30
N GLU A 93 -1.50 23.24 -15.76
CA GLU A 93 -1.84 24.36 -14.88
C GLU A 93 -3.23 24.18 -14.25
N ALA A 94 -4.22 23.72 -15.02
CA ALA A 94 -5.55 23.40 -14.50
C ALA A 94 -5.48 22.27 -13.44
N TYR A 95 -4.70 21.22 -13.70
CA TYR A 95 -4.45 20.14 -12.76
C TYR A 95 -3.82 20.65 -11.47
N ARG A 96 -2.79 21.49 -11.54
CA ARG A 96 -2.17 22.08 -10.35
C ARG A 96 -3.17 22.88 -9.52
N LYS A 97 -3.93 23.77 -10.16
CA LYS A 97 -4.96 24.58 -9.46
C LYS A 97 -5.98 23.76 -8.73
N SER A 98 -6.38 22.61 -9.29
CA SER A 98 -7.42 21.75 -8.70
C SER A 98 -6.89 20.75 -7.68
N SER A 99 -5.61 20.38 -7.72
CA SER A 99 -5.07 19.27 -6.91
C SER A 99 -3.97 19.67 -5.92
N ASP A 100 -3.23 20.78 -6.13
CA ASP A 100 -2.08 21.09 -5.28
C ASP A 100 -2.48 21.42 -3.85
N GLY A 101 -3.64 22.05 -3.63
CA GLY A 101 -4.15 22.31 -2.29
C GLY A 101 -4.29 21.02 -1.47
N VAL A 102 -4.93 20.01 -2.05
CA VAL A 102 -5.14 18.68 -1.42
C VAL A 102 -3.81 17.98 -1.17
N LYS A 103 -2.91 17.98 -2.16
CA LYS A 103 -1.58 17.37 -2.04
C LYS A 103 -0.71 18.04 -0.98
N ASN A 104 -0.76 19.38 -0.89
CA ASN A 104 0.02 20.14 0.09
C ASN A 104 -0.40 19.83 1.53
N ILE A 105 -1.69 19.62 1.77
CA ILE A 105 -2.21 19.18 3.08
C ILE A 105 -1.65 17.80 3.43
N GLY A 106 -1.73 16.84 2.52
CA GLY A 106 -1.16 15.52 2.72
C GLY A 106 0.35 15.57 2.97
N MET A 107 1.10 16.41 2.23
CA MET A 107 2.55 16.60 2.44
C MET A 107 2.86 17.16 3.84
N ALA A 108 2.06 18.07 4.36
CA ALA A 108 2.25 18.63 5.69
C ALA A 108 2.04 17.57 6.79
N ILE A 109 1.04 16.69 6.63
CA ILE A 109 0.77 15.57 7.54
C ILE A 109 1.91 14.56 7.51
N VAL A 110 2.36 14.17 6.31
CA VAL A 110 3.49 13.25 6.14
C VAL A 110 4.75 13.80 6.76
N LYS A 111 5.03 15.09 6.54
CA LYS A 111 6.20 15.76 7.14
C LYS A 111 6.14 15.73 8.67
N ALA A 112 4.99 16.01 9.28
CA ALA A 112 4.85 15.97 10.72
C ALA A 112 5.10 14.57 11.30
N ALA A 113 4.62 13.52 10.62
CA ALA A 113 4.88 12.14 10.99
C ALA A 113 6.36 11.76 10.83
N ASP A 114 7.04 12.22 9.77
CA ASP A 114 8.48 12.04 9.56
C ASP A 114 9.30 12.78 10.63
N ASP A 115 8.93 14.01 10.97
CA ASP A 115 9.59 14.79 12.04
C ASP A 115 9.46 14.10 13.41
N TYR A 116 8.29 13.49 13.70
CA TYR A 116 8.17 12.63 14.87
C TYR A 116 9.13 11.45 14.83
N ARG A 117 9.20 10.73 13.71
CA ARG A 117 10.10 9.56 13.57
C ARG A 117 11.57 9.96 13.72
N ALA A 118 11.96 11.12 13.23
CA ALA A 118 13.32 11.61 13.26
C ALA A 118 13.74 12.20 14.62
N THR A 119 12.83 12.87 15.34
CA THR A 119 13.16 13.66 16.52
C THR A 119 12.52 13.17 17.81
N GLY A 120 11.54 12.28 17.72
CA GLY A 120 10.69 11.87 18.84
C GLY A 120 9.66 12.92 19.28
N SER A 121 9.53 14.05 18.58
CA SER A 121 8.67 15.15 18.99
C SER A 121 7.21 14.73 19.15
N ARG A 122 6.73 14.63 20.40
CA ARG A 122 5.32 14.35 20.70
C ARG A 122 4.40 15.41 20.05
N LYS A 123 4.85 16.66 19.96
CA LYS A 123 4.09 17.75 19.32
C LYS A 123 3.94 17.56 17.83
N ALA A 124 4.96 17.01 17.15
CA ALA A 124 4.85 16.68 15.72
C ALA A 124 3.84 15.53 15.49
N ALA A 125 3.91 14.47 16.32
CA ALA A 125 2.93 13.39 16.24
C ALA A 125 1.49 13.87 16.53
N GLN A 126 1.31 14.74 17.53
CA GLN A 126 0.00 15.35 17.84
C GLN A 126 -0.51 16.17 16.66
N CYS A 127 0.35 16.99 16.05
CA CYS A 127 0.00 17.78 14.88
C CYS A 127 -0.52 16.90 13.72
N ALA A 128 0.21 15.83 13.39
CA ALA A 128 -0.24 14.90 12.35
C ALA A 128 -1.58 14.24 12.72
N MET A 129 -1.73 13.80 13.97
CA MET A 129 -2.95 13.14 14.45
C MET A 129 -4.18 14.06 14.39
N ASP A 130 -4.04 15.32 14.84
CA ASP A 130 -5.14 16.28 14.84
C ASP A 130 -5.61 16.60 13.42
N GLN A 131 -4.69 16.73 12.47
CA GLN A 131 -5.02 16.95 11.07
C GLN A 131 -5.70 15.73 10.44
N ILE A 132 -5.19 14.52 10.68
CA ILE A 132 -5.80 13.28 10.18
C ILE A 132 -7.22 13.11 10.76
N LEU A 133 -7.40 13.38 12.05
CA LEU A 133 -8.72 13.28 12.70
C LEU A 133 -9.71 14.27 12.10
N THR A 134 -9.29 15.51 11.83
CA THR A 134 -10.14 16.52 11.19
C THR A 134 -10.60 16.04 9.81
N LEU A 135 -9.68 15.56 8.97
CA LEU A 135 -10.03 15.04 7.64
C LEU A 135 -10.99 13.85 7.71
N ALA A 136 -10.81 12.98 8.70
CA ALA A 136 -11.70 11.83 8.92
C ALA A 136 -13.11 12.27 9.35
N GLN A 137 -13.21 13.24 10.26
CA GLN A 137 -14.50 13.79 10.73
C GLN A 137 -15.27 14.50 9.62
N GLU A 138 -14.57 15.13 8.69
CA GLU A 138 -15.14 15.83 7.54
C GLU A 138 -15.41 14.92 6.34
N HIS A 139 -15.10 13.63 6.44
CA HIS A 139 -15.19 12.67 5.32
C HIS A 139 -14.45 13.15 4.07
N SER A 140 -13.31 13.81 4.26
CA SER A 140 -12.49 14.37 3.20
C SER A 140 -12.17 13.33 2.14
N LEU A 141 -12.31 13.68 0.86
CA LEU A 141 -12.10 12.78 -0.29
C LEU A 141 -12.96 11.50 -0.30
N ALA A 142 -14.01 11.40 0.53
CA ALA A 142 -14.90 10.24 0.56
C ALA A 142 -16.18 10.44 -0.28
N GLY A 143 -16.26 11.52 -1.05
CA GLY A 143 -17.38 11.86 -1.92
C GLY A 143 -17.14 11.46 -3.38
N LYS A 144 -17.54 12.31 -4.31
CA LYS A 144 -17.47 12.03 -5.76
C LYS A 144 -16.12 12.43 -6.34
N MET A 145 -15.49 11.51 -7.05
CA MET A 145 -14.31 11.75 -7.89
C MET A 145 -14.75 12.02 -9.34
N SER A 146 -14.34 13.16 -9.92
CA SER A 146 -14.84 13.61 -11.23
C SER A 146 -14.26 12.88 -12.43
N SER A 147 -13.11 12.23 -12.26
CA SER A 147 -12.35 11.60 -13.35
C SER A 147 -11.40 10.53 -12.83
N ASN A 148 -10.78 9.77 -13.73
CA ASN A 148 -9.71 8.83 -13.36
C ASN A 148 -8.59 9.54 -12.59
N GLN A 149 -8.18 10.74 -13.03
CA GLN A 149 -7.14 11.50 -12.33
C GLN A 149 -7.54 11.91 -10.91
N ALA A 150 -8.84 12.17 -10.67
CA ALA A 150 -9.33 12.46 -9.33
C ALA A 150 -9.18 11.23 -8.41
N TYR A 151 -9.49 10.01 -8.89
CA TYR A 151 -9.23 8.77 -8.15
C TYR A 151 -7.74 8.57 -7.87
N TYR A 152 -6.86 8.88 -8.83
CA TYR A 152 -5.41 8.75 -8.60
C TYR A 152 -4.93 9.71 -7.52
N VAL A 153 -5.37 10.98 -7.55
CA VAL A 153 -5.02 11.96 -6.51
C VAL A 153 -5.60 11.57 -5.16
N GLN A 154 -6.85 11.09 -5.10
CA GLN A 154 -7.47 10.55 -3.88
C GLN A 154 -6.59 9.46 -3.26
N GLY A 155 -6.24 8.42 -4.04
CA GLY A 155 -5.44 7.30 -3.57
C GLY A 155 -4.04 7.69 -3.12
N TRP A 156 -3.35 8.57 -3.86
CA TRP A 156 -2.03 9.07 -3.45
C TRP A 156 -2.06 9.86 -2.15
N VAL A 157 -3.09 10.71 -1.97
CA VAL A 157 -3.21 11.55 -0.78
C VAL A 157 -3.61 10.72 0.42
N VAL A 158 -4.66 9.89 0.30
CA VAL A 158 -5.15 9.08 1.44
C VAL A 158 -4.17 7.97 1.79
N GLY A 159 -3.52 7.35 0.80
CA GLY A 159 -2.46 6.36 1.03
C GLY A 159 -1.27 6.96 1.79
N ALA A 160 -0.80 8.15 1.38
CA ALA A 160 0.27 8.86 2.09
C ALA A 160 -0.13 9.22 3.54
N ILE A 161 -1.37 9.67 3.75
CA ILE A 161 -1.91 9.97 5.09
C ILE A 161 -2.04 8.69 5.92
N ALA A 162 -2.50 7.58 5.34
CA ALA A 162 -2.57 6.29 6.03
C ALA A 162 -1.18 5.83 6.48
N ILE A 163 -0.14 5.98 5.64
CA ILE A 163 1.24 5.69 6.03
C ILE A 163 1.70 6.63 7.16
N ALA A 164 1.39 7.93 7.08
CA ALA A 164 1.71 8.87 8.14
C ALA A 164 1.06 8.45 9.47
N TYR A 165 -0.21 8.02 9.44
CA TYR A 165 -0.89 7.44 10.62
C TYR A 165 -0.14 6.22 11.15
N LEU A 166 0.29 5.28 10.30
CA LEU A 166 1.06 4.10 10.73
C LEU A 166 2.38 4.47 11.43
N LYS A 167 3.02 5.55 11.03
CA LYS A 167 4.26 6.05 11.66
C LYS A 167 4.07 6.57 13.09
N ILE A 168 2.85 7.03 13.44
CA ILE A 168 2.55 7.67 14.72
C ILE A 168 1.56 6.90 15.60
N ARG A 169 0.92 5.83 15.10
CA ARG A 169 -0.17 5.12 15.80
C ARG A 169 0.25 4.54 17.16
N GLU A 170 1.52 4.17 17.32
CA GLU A 170 2.04 3.60 18.57
C GLU A 170 2.34 4.65 19.67
N THR A 171 2.12 5.94 19.38
CA THR A 171 2.35 7.04 20.37
C THR A 171 1.36 7.07 21.52
N GLY A 172 0.21 6.40 21.37
CA GLY A 172 -0.88 6.45 22.34
C GLY A 172 -1.56 7.82 22.47
N ILE A 173 -1.40 8.71 21.45
CA ILE A 173 -2.01 10.05 21.45
C ILE A 173 -3.52 9.97 21.20
N ALA A 174 -3.97 9.13 20.28
CA ALA A 174 -5.37 8.99 19.90
C ALA A 174 -6.15 8.10 20.88
N THR A 175 -7.37 8.50 21.21
CA THR A 175 -8.33 7.66 21.94
C THR A 175 -8.88 6.55 21.03
N PRO A 176 -9.42 5.44 21.59
CA PRO A 176 -10.05 4.40 20.80
C PRO A 176 -11.14 4.91 19.83
N GLN A 177 -11.94 5.88 20.25
CA GLN A 177 -12.97 6.49 19.41
C GLN A 177 -12.38 7.28 18.23
N GLN A 178 -11.28 7.99 18.45
CA GLN A 178 -10.58 8.72 17.40
C GLN A 178 -9.93 7.74 16.39
N ILE A 179 -9.37 6.64 16.87
CA ILE A 179 -8.83 5.57 16.04
C ILE A 179 -9.93 4.99 15.16
N GLU A 180 -11.09 4.66 15.71
CA GLU A 180 -12.24 4.16 14.96
C GLU A 180 -12.71 5.16 13.90
N THR A 181 -12.81 6.44 14.22
CA THR A 181 -13.18 7.50 13.27
C THR A 181 -12.20 7.54 12.09
N ILE A 182 -10.90 7.54 12.38
CA ILE A 182 -9.85 7.60 11.36
C ILE A 182 -9.87 6.35 10.48
N THR A 183 -9.90 5.16 11.08
CA THR A 183 -9.82 3.90 10.32
C THR A 183 -11.09 3.63 9.51
N SER A 184 -12.27 4.02 10.03
CA SER A 184 -13.53 3.92 9.29
C SER A 184 -13.55 4.84 8.06
N TRP A 185 -13.06 6.07 8.20
CA TRP A 185 -12.90 6.97 7.07
C TRP A 185 -11.97 6.41 6.01
N MET A 186 -10.77 5.98 6.40
CA MET A 186 -9.79 5.36 5.49
C MET A 186 -10.39 4.16 4.76
N HIS A 187 -11.04 3.25 5.49
CA HIS A 187 -11.70 2.09 4.90
C HIS A 187 -12.81 2.47 3.90
N SER A 188 -13.59 3.51 4.19
CA SER A 188 -14.61 4.02 3.27
C SER A 188 -14.00 4.51 1.95
N VAL A 189 -12.88 5.25 1.99
CA VAL A 189 -12.15 5.70 0.80
C VAL A 189 -11.52 4.50 0.06
N GLY A 190 -10.87 3.59 0.79
CA GLY A 190 -10.30 2.36 0.21
C GLY A 190 -11.34 1.52 -0.52
N GLY A 191 -12.58 1.44 0.01
CA GLY A 191 -13.70 0.77 -0.65
C GLY A 191 -14.07 1.40 -2.00
N GLN A 192 -13.97 2.72 -2.15
CA GLN A 192 -14.17 3.40 -3.43
C GLN A 192 -13.05 3.09 -4.41
N THR A 193 -11.79 3.06 -3.94
CA THR A 193 -10.62 2.68 -4.75
C THR A 193 -10.76 1.25 -5.27
N ILE A 194 -11.11 0.27 -4.43
CA ILE A 194 -11.36 -1.11 -4.84
C ILE A 194 -12.46 -1.15 -5.91
N ALA A 195 -13.61 -0.51 -5.66
CA ALA A 195 -14.73 -0.52 -6.59
C ALA A 195 -14.36 0.08 -7.95
N TYR A 196 -13.57 1.16 -7.96
CA TYR A 196 -13.07 1.80 -9.17
C TYR A 196 -12.19 0.85 -9.98
N TYR A 197 -11.11 0.31 -9.40
CA TYR A 197 -10.17 -0.56 -10.12
C TYR A 197 -10.79 -1.90 -10.53
N ASP A 198 -11.64 -2.49 -9.70
CA ASP A 198 -12.36 -3.72 -10.06
C ASP A 198 -13.34 -3.49 -11.23
N SER A 199 -13.96 -2.30 -11.32
CA SER A 199 -14.78 -1.95 -12.47
C SER A 199 -13.97 -1.81 -13.76
N HIS A 200 -12.79 -1.19 -13.66
CA HIS A 200 -11.85 -1.01 -14.78
C HIS A 200 -11.24 -2.34 -15.24
N LYS A 201 -10.92 -3.23 -14.30
CA LYS A 201 -10.43 -4.57 -14.60
C LYS A 201 -11.45 -5.39 -15.41
N ARG A 202 -12.75 -5.29 -15.07
CA ARG A 202 -13.82 -5.98 -15.80
C ARG A 202 -13.94 -5.57 -17.27
N VAL A 203 -13.56 -4.34 -17.61
CA VAL A 203 -13.61 -3.83 -18.99
C VAL A 203 -12.24 -3.77 -19.66
N GLY A 204 -11.18 -4.24 -18.98
CA GLY A 204 -9.82 -4.26 -19.53
C GLY A 204 -9.17 -2.88 -19.67
N HIS A 205 -9.57 -1.90 -18.84
CA HIS A 205 -8.97 -0.57 -18.87
C HIS A 205 -7.51 -0.61 -18.37
N GLY A 206 -6.60 0.08 -19.08
CA GLY A 206 -5.16 -0.05 -18.86
C GLY A 206 -4.65 0.37 -17.48
N ASP A 207 -5.33 1.30 -16.79
CA ASP A 207 -4.95 1.73 -15.45
C ASP A 207 -5.15 0.65 -14.37
N SER A 208 -5.99 -0.35 -14.64
CA SER A 208 -6.17 -1.52 -13.77
C SER A 208 -5.08 -2.58 -13.92
N GLN A 209 -4.03 -2.31 -14.72
CA GLN A 209 -2.95 -3.26 -15.01
C GLN A 209 -1.54 -2.64 -14.93
N ASN A 210 -1.43 -1.32 -14.81
CA ASN A 210 -0.16 -0.58 -14.83
C ASN A 210 0.16 0.03 -13.44
N ASN A 211 1.14 0.94 -13.39
CA ASN A 211 1.57 1.59 -12.16
C ASN A 211 0.44 2.20 -11.33
N HIS A 212 -0.66 2.66 -11.93
CA HIS A 212 -1.79 3.22 -11.17
C HIS A 212 -2.40 2.18 -10.23
N LEU A 213 -2.54 0.92 -10.68
CA LEU A 213 -3.00 -0.18 -9.81
C LEU A 213 -2.03 -0.43 -8.65
N TYR A 214 -0.71 -0.36 -8.90
CA TYR A 214 0.28 -0.62 -7.85
C TYR A 214 0.26 0.48 -6.78
N TRP A 215 0.04 1.75 -7.18
CA TRP A 215 -0.17 2.86 -6.25
C TRP A 215 -1.44 2.70 -5.42
N ALA A 216 -2.54 2.23 -6.02
CA ALA A 216 -3.75 1.86 -5.28
C ALA A 216 -3.48 0.71 -4.30
N GLY A 217 -2.62 -0.25 -4.66
CA GLY A 217 -2.14 -1.28 -3.77
C GLY A 217 -1.47 -0.73 -2.52
N VAL A 218 -0.60 0.28 -2.65
CA VAL A 218 0.04 0.95 -1.50
C VAL A 218 -0.99 1.62 -0.58
N GLU A 219 -1.98 2.32 -1.15
CA GLU A 219 -3.08 2.90 -0.40
C GLU A 219 -3.79 1.82 0.43
N LEU A 220 -4.22 0.73 -0.22
CA LEU A 220 -4.98 -0.34 0.43
C LEU A 220 -4.14 -1.16 1.43
N ALA A 221 -2.83 -1.34 1.19
CA ALA A 221 -1.94 -1.97 2.17
C ALA A 221 -1.87 -1.14 3.46
N ALA A 222 -1.69 0.18 3.33
CA ALA A 222 -1.62 1.07 4.47
C ALA A 222 -2.97 1.16 5.22
N ILE A 223 -4.08 1.25 4.50
CA ILE A 223 -5.44 1.26 5.07
C ILE A 223 -5.74 -0.08 5.76
N GLY A 224 -5.46 -1.20 5.11
CA GLY A 224 -5.67 -2.54 5.65
C GLY A 224 -4.93 -2.75 6.97
N VAL A 225 -3.66 -2.32 7.02
CA VAL A 225 -2.87 -2.37 8.26
C VAL A 225 -3.40 -1.39 9.32
N ALA A 226 -3.82 -0.18 8.94
CA ALA A 226 -4.36 0.81 9.86
C ALA A 226 -5.67 0.33 10.52
N ALA A 227 -6.56 -0.28 9.76
CA ALA A 227 -7.85 -0.78 10.19
C ALA A 227 -7.83 -2.25 10.66
N ASN A 228 -6.68 -2.93 10.57
CA ASN A 228 -6.53 -4.38 10.74
C ASN A 228 -7.52 -5.17 9.88
N ASN A 229 -7.70 -4.77 8.62
CA ASN A 229 -8.63 -5.36 7.67
C ASN A 229 -7.89 -6.21 6.64
N LEU A 230 -8.00 -7.53 6.77
CA LEU A 230 -7.35 -8.51 5.89
C LEU A 230 -7.83 -8.39 4.43
N LYS A 231 -9.09 -8.05 4.17
CA LYS A 231 -9.61 -7.97 2.80
C LYS A 231 -8.96 -6.84 2.01
N ASP A 232 -8.80 -5.67 2.66
CA ASP A 232 -8.13 -4.52 2.05
C ASP A 232 -6.65 -4.85 1.80
N PHE A 233 -6.02 -5.52 2.77
CA PHE A 233 -4.61 -5.94 2.66
C PHE A 233 -4.42 -7.01 1.58
N ASP A 234 -5.26 -8.05 1.52
CA ASP A 234 -5.17 -9.10 0.50
C ASP A 234 -5.40 -8.54 -0.91
N TRP A 235 -6.34 -7.60 -1.06
CA TRP A 235 -6.53 -6.89 -2.32
C TRP A 235 -5.24 -6.15 -2.73
N ALA A 236 -4.60 -5.45 -1.79
CA ALA A 236 -3.33 -4.78 -2.03
C ALA A 236 -2.23 -5.75 -2.47
N MET A 237 -2.09 -6.91 -1.82
CA MET A 237 -1.11 -7.93 -2.20
C MET A 237 -1.38 -8.47 -3.61
N SER A 238 -2.66 -8.63 -4.00
CA SER A 238 -3.00 -9.04 -5.37
C SER A 238 -2.57 -8.03 -6.44
N THR A 239 -2.46 -6.74 -6.09
CA THR A 239 -1.93 -5.72 -7.03
C THR A 239 -0.42 -5.86 -7.23
N TYR A 240 0.30 -6.28 -6.18
CA TYR A 240 1.72 -6.61 -6.28
C TYR A 240 1.94 -7.79 -7.24
N ASP A 241 1.21 -8.90 -7.02
CA ASP A 241 1.30 -10.08 -7.88
C ASP A 241 1.03 -9.70 -9.34
N ASN A 242 -0.04 -8.91 -9.59
CA ASN A 242 -0.36 -8.42 -10.93
C ASN A 242 0.81 -7.65 -11.58
N GLY A 243 1.48 -6.79 -10.82
CA GLY A 243 2.61 -6.00 -11.31
C GLY A 243 3.84 -6.84 -11.58
N VAL A 244 4.20 -7.72 -10.64
CA VAL A 244 5.42 -8.52 -10.72
C VAL A 244 5.32 -9.61 -11.79
N ASP A 245 4.15 -10.20 -12.00
CA ASP A 245 3.90 -11.20 -13.04
C ASP A 245 4.07 -10.65 -14.47
N GLN A 246 3.99 -9.33 -14.66
CA GLN A 246 4.20 -8.69 -15.95
C GLN A 246 5.67 -8.42 -16.27
N ILE A 247 6.58 -8.53 -15.29
CA ILE A 247 8.00 -8.23 -15.49
C ILE A 247 8.63 -9.25 -16.45
N GLN A 248 9.13 -8.73 -17.57
CA GLN A 248 9.75 -9.54 -18.61
C GLN A 248 11.10 -10.13 -18.17
N PRO A 249 11.65 -11.12 -18.89
CA PRO A 249 12.94 -11.71 -18.57
C PRO A 249 14.11 -10.70 -18.50
N ASP A 250 14.06 -9.62 -19.27
CA ASP A 250 15.02 -8.52 -19.26
C ASP A 250 14.79 -7.48 -18.18
N GLY A 251 13.66 -7.57 -17.45
CA GLY A 251 13.27 -6.65 -16.40
C GLY A 251 12.32 -5.54 -16.83
N ALA A 252 11.93 -5.49 -18.11
CA ALA A 252 11.01 -4.47 -18.59
C ALA A 252 9.55 -4.72 -18.14
N LEU A 253 8.78 -3.65 -17.98
CA LEU A 253 7.33 -3.65 -17.82
C LEU A 253 6.69 -3.17 -19.15
N PRO A 254 5.96 -4.01 -19.88
CA PRO A 254 5.45 -3.66 -21.21
C PRO A 254 4.57 -2.41 -21.25
N LEU A 255 3.68 -2.23 -20.27
CA LEU A 255 2.78 -1.08 -20.20
C LEU A 255 3.53 0.22 -19.88
N GLU A 256 4.60 0.15 -19.10
CA GLU A 256 5.46 1.30 -18.83
C GLU A 256 6.43 1.57 -19.99
N MET A 257 6.87 0.53 -20.71
CA MET A 257 7.65 0.70 -21.94
C MET A 257 6.84 1.43 -23.03
N ALA A 258 5.54 1.19 -23.12
CA ALA A 258 4.63 1.88 -24.05
C ALA A 258 4.51 3.41 -23.80
N ARG A 259 5.10 3.94 -22.70
CA ARG A 259 5.10 5.36 -22.37
C ARG A 259 6.13 6.19 -23.19
N GLY A 260 6.73 5.62 -24.25
CA GLY A 260 7.61 6.32 -25.19
C GLY A 260 8.79 7.00 -24.51
N GLY A 261 8.96 8.31 -24.68
CA GLY A 261 10.08 9.07 -24.10
C GLY A 261 10.13 9.11 -22.58
N ARG A 262 9.07 8.68 -21.89
CA ARG A 262 8.99 8.58 -20.44
C ARG A 262 9.01 7.14 -19.91
N ALA A 263 9.38 6.17 -20.74
CA ALA A 263 9.39 4.77 -20.34
C ALA A 263 10.29 4.53 -19.12
N LEU A 264 11.51 5.05 -19.09
CA LEU A 264 12.40 4.97 -17.93
C LEU A 264 11.76 5.58 -16.67
N HIS A 265 11.17 6.78 -16.79
CA HIS A 265 10.47 7.42 -15.68
C HIS A 265 9.36 6.53 -15.12
N TYR A 266 8.55 5.93 -15.99
CA TYR A 266 7.42 5.11 -15.54
C TYR A 266 7.84 3.74 -14.99
N HIS A 267 8.98 3.17 -15.41
CA HIS A 267 9.56 1.99 -14.75
C HIS A 267 9.95 2.31 -13.30
N LEU A 268 10.62 3.44 -13.06
CA LEU A 268 10.96 3.89 -11.70
C LEU A 268 9.71 4.21 -10.88
N TYR A 269 8.71 4.82 -11.52
CA TYR A 269 7.44 5.16 -10.89
C TYR A 269 6.58 3.94 -10.56
N ALA A 270 6.67 2.85 -11.35
CA ALA A 270 6.03 1.56 -11.06
C ALA A 270 6.79 0.77 -9.99
N LEU A 271 8.13 0.85 -10.00
CA LEU A 271 8.99 0.14 -9.06
C LEU A 271 8.77 0.64 -7.61
N ALA A 272 8.55 1.94 -7.42
CA ALA A 272 8.37 2.54 -6.11
C ALA A 272 7.23 1.92 -5.28
N PRO A 273 5.98 1.84 -5.78
CA PRO A 273 4.91 1.17 -5.06
C PRO A 273 5.13 -0.34 -4.91
N LEU A 274 5.72 -1.03 -5.90
CA LEU A 274 5.98 -2.46 -5.80
C LEU A 274 6.97 -2.79 -4.67
N VAL A 275 8.04 -2.02 -4.51
CA VAL A 275 8.97 -2.23 -3.38
C VAL A 275 8.29 -1.94 -2.04
N LEU A 276 7.48 -0.89 -1.93
CA LEU A 276 6.79 -0.61 -0.68
C LEU A 276 5.73 -1.69 -0.34
N LEU A 277 5.03 -2.23 -1.34
CA LEU A 277 4.13 -3.38 -1.16
C LEU A 277 4.90 -4.61 -0.67
N ALA A 278 6.09 -4.89 -1.24
CA ALA A 278 6.96 -5.96 -0.75
C ALA A 278 7.36 -5.75 0.72
N GLU A 279 7.67 -4.53 1.15
CA GLU A 279 7.98 -4.23 2.55
C GLU A 279 6.76 -4.42 3.47
N PHE A 280 5.54 -4.10 3.01
CA PHE A 280 4.31 -4.44 3.73
C PHE A 280 4.11 -5.96 3.82
N GLY A 281 4.38 -6.70 2.75
CA GLY A 281 4.36 -8.16 2.74
C GLY A 281 5.33 -8.76 3.74
N GLU A 282 6.59 -8.34 3.69
CA GLU A 282 7.65 -8.79 4.62
C GLU A 282 7.30 -8.53 6.10
N ALA A 283 6.69 -7.38 6.40
CA ALA A 283 6.22 -7.08 7.76
C ALA A 283 5.13 -8.06 8.24
N ASN A 284 4.45 -8.73 7.30
CA ASN A 284 3.39 -9.71 7.53
C ASN A 284 3.79 -11.15 7.16
N HIS A 285 5.09 -11.41 7.06
CA HIS A 285 5.66 -12.74 6.78
C HIS A 285 5.32 -13.32 5.40
N LEU A 286 5.05 -12.46 4.42
CA LEU A 286 4.90 -12.82 3.02
C LEU A 286 6.20 -12.56 2.28
N ASP A 287 6.81 -13.59 1.70
CA ASP A 287 8.06 -13.47 0.92
C ASP A 287 7.75 -12.99 -0.51
N LEU A 288 7.39 -11.72 -0.64
CA LEU A 288 7.01 -11.13 -1.92
C LEU A 288 8.22 -10.90 -2.82
N TYR A 289 9.41 -10.72 -2.27
CA TYR A 289 10.63 -10.57 -3.06
C TYR A 289 11.00 -11.84 -3.84
N ALA A 290 10.58 -13.02 -3.38
CA ALA A 290 10.77 -14.28 -4.09
C ALA A 290 9.68 -14.56 -5.16
N HIS A 291 8.58 -13.80 -5.18
CA HIS A 291 7.47 -14.00 -6.12
C HIS A 291 7.96 -14.00 -7.58
N ALA A 292 7.38 -14.88 -8.43
CA ALA A 292 7.75 -15.03 -9.84
C ALA A 292 9.27 -15.20 -10.07
N ASN A 293 9.93 -16.02 -9.22
CA ASN A 293 11.39 -16.24 -9.22
C ASN A 293 12.18 -14.94 -9.06
N GLY A 294 11.77 -14.07 -8.15
CA GLY A 294 12.45 -12.82 -7.86
C GLY A 294 12.38 -11.81 -9.02
N ALA A 295 11.28 -11.78 -9.76
CA ALA A 295 11.11 -10.91 -10.92
C ALA A 295 11.36 -9.43 -10.60
N ILE A 296 10.99 -8.97 -9.40
CA ILE A 296 11.22 -7.60 -8.96
C ILE A 296 12.70 -7.21 -8.99
N HIS A 297 13.62 -8.16 -8.74
CA HIS A 297 15.07 -7.89 -8.83
C HIS A 297 15.52 -7.58 -10.26
N ARG A 298 14.87 -8.18 -11.26
CA ARG A 298 15.13 -7.87 -12.66
C ARG A 298 14.66 -6.46 -13.01
N LEU A 299 13.48 -6.07 -12.53
CA LEU A 299 12.96 -4.70 -12.71
C LEU A 299 13.86 -3.66 -12.02
N VAL A 300 14.34 -3.93 -10.80
CA VAL A 300 15.31 -3.06 -10.10
C VAL A 300 16.58 -2.90 -10.93
N ASN A 301 17.19 -4.00 -11.36
CA ASN A 301 18.44 -3.96 -12.12
C ASN A 301 18.26 -3.22 -13.45
N PHE A 302 17.18 -3.48 -14.18
CA PHE A 302 16.85 -2.82 -15.45
C PHE A 302 16.66 -1.31 -15.27
N SER A 303 15.89 -0.90 -14.26
CA SER A 303 15.59 0.51 -14.00
C SER A 303 16.81 1.29 -13.49
N VAL A 304 17.62 0.70 -12.61
CA VAL A 304 18.85 1.31 -12.08
C VAL A 304 19.91 1.44 -13.18
N ALA A 305 20.06 0.42 -14.03
CA ALA A 305 20.94 0.49 -15.21
C ALA A 305 20.47 1.57 -16.20
N GLY A 306 19.16 1.73 -16.39
CA GLY A 306 18.57 2.76 -17.26
C GLY A 306 18.86 4.19 -16.82
N LEU A 307 19.02 4.44 -15.51
CA LEU A 307 19.46 5.75 -14.99
C LEU A 307 20.93 6.06 -15.38
N GLN A 308 21.76 5.07 -15.60
CA GLN A 308 23.15 5.21 -15.99
C GLN A 308 23.31 5.24 -17.52
N ASP A 309 22.58 4.36 -18.21
CA ASP A 309 22.56 4.25 -19.68
C ASP A 309 21.12 3.96 -20.15
N PRO A 310 20.39 4.98 -20.69
CA PRO A 310 19.04 4.77 -21.18
C PRO A 310 18.94 4.09 -22.54
N THR A 311 20.07 3.68 -23.15
CA THR A 311 20.11 3.08 -24.51
C THR A 311 19.16 1.89 -24.69
N PRO A 312 18.98 0.96 -23.72
CA PRO A 312 18.00 -0.11 -23.86
C PRO A 312 16.57 0.40 -24.02
N PHE A 313 16.19 1.44 -23.26
CA PHE A 313 14.87 2.09 -23.38
C PHE A 313 14.71 2.81 -24.74
N VAL A 314 15.75 3.52 -25.20
CA VAL A 314 15.74 4.20 -26.51
C VAL A 314 15.56 3.17 -27.63
N LYS A 315 16.25 2.03 -27.58
CA LYS A 315 16.10 0.95 -28.57
C LYS A 315 14.70 0.35 -28.57
N ALA A 316 14.11 0.13 -27.38
CA ALA A 316 12.80 -0.48 -27.26
C ALA A 316 11.67 0.45 -27.70
N THR A 317 11.79 1.76 -27.41
CA THR A 317 10.73 2.75 -27.69
C THR A 317 10.92 3.51 -29.00
N GLY A 318 12.11 3.52 -29.56
CA GLY A 318 12.49 4.36 -30.70
C GLY A 318 12.62 5.85 -30.40
N VAL A 319 12.55 6.27 -29.11
CA VAL A 319 12.50 7.67 -28.69
C VAL A 319 13.52 7.92 -27.58
N GLN A 320 14.13 9.12 -27.59
CA GLN A 320 15.00 9.57 -26.50
C GLN A 320 14.26 9.62 -25.17
N GLN A 321 14.91 9.19 -24.09
CA GLN A 321 14.32 9.14 -22.75
C GLN A 321 14.53 10.45 -21.99
N GLU A 322 13.52 10.82 -21.19
CA GLU A 322 13.66 11.85 -20.18
C GLU A 322 14.50 11.31 -19.01
N VAL A 323 15.79 11.66 -18.98
CA VAL A 323 16.69 11.26 -17.89
C VAL A 323 16.82 12.41 -16.91
N PRO A 324 16.62 12.19 -15.59
CA PRO A 324 16.77 13.24 -14.59
C PRO A 324 18.22 13.72 -14.50
N LYS A 325 18.43 15.02 -14.38
CA LYS A 325 19.77 15.61 -14.18
C LYS A 325 20.37 15.23 -12.83
N THR A 326 19.53 15.01 -11.83
CA THR A 326 19.91 14.62 -10.47
C THR A 326 18.95 13.52 -10.03
N VAL A 327 19.50 12.41 -9.57
CA VAL A 327 18.73 11.31 -8.98
C VAL A 327 18.42 11.64 -7.53
N ASN A 328 17.16 11.58 -7.15
CA ASN A 328 16.68 11.89 -5.80
C ASN A 328 15.49 10.96 -5.42
N GLY A 329 14.73 11.31 -4.41
CA GLY A 329 13.59 10.53 -3.93
C GLY A 329 12.59 10.14 -5.02
N ASP A 330 12.30 11.01 -5.99
CA ASP A 330 11.36 10.70 -7.07
C ASP A 330 11.77 9.47 -7.89
N GLN A 331 13.07 9.19 -7.97
CA GLN A 331 13.61 8.02 -8.68
C GLN A 331 13.95 6.87 -7.76
N ILE A 332 14.46 7.15 -6.55
CA ILE A 332 15.06 6.12 -5.69
C ILE A 332 14.61 6.19 -4.22
N GLY A 333 13.51 6.89 -3.89
CA GLY A 333 12.98 6.94 -2.52
C GLY A 333 12.55 5.57 -1.96
N TRP A 334 12.26 4.62 -2.85
CA TRP A 334 12.00 3.22 -2.53
C TRP A 334 13.27 2.42 -2.19
N ALA A 335 14.45 2.91 -2.57
CA ALA A 335 15.67 2.13 -2.61
C ALA A 335 16.25 1.76 -1.24
N PRO A 336 16.24 2.60 -0.18
CA PRO A 336 16.87 2.26 1.08
C PRO A 336 16.38 0.96 1.74
N PRO A 337 15.08 0.64 1.83
CA PRO A 337 14.65 -0.65 2.37
C PRO A 337 15.07 -1.83 1.50
N TYR A 338 15.01 -1.68 0.17
CA TYR A 338 15.45 -2.71 -0.76
C TYR A 338 16.95 -2.98 -0.64
N GLU A 339 17.78 -1.94 -0.66
CA GLU A 339 19.25 -2.03 -0.62
C GLU A 339 19.75 -2.72 0.65
N ARG A 340 19.11 -2.47 1.80
CA ARG A 340 19.43 -3.17 3.06
C ARG A 340 19.23 -4.68 3.00
N ARG A 341 18.24 -5.16 2.21
CA ARG A 341 17.96 -6.60 2.02
C ARG A 341 18.82 -7.20 0.93
N PHE A 342 19.02 -6.46 -0.15
CA PHE A 342 19.67 -6.90 -1.38
C PHE A 342 20.72 -5.88 -1.81
N PRO A 343 21.91 -5.91 -1.20
CA PRO A 343 22.97 -4.94 -1.47
C PRO A 343 23.30 -4.81 -2.95
N ASN A 344 23.26 -3.58 -3.47
CA ASN A 344 23.56 -3.24 -4.86
C ASN A 344 24.48 -2.03 -4.89
N PRO A 345 25.78 -2.18 -5.27
CA PRO A 345 26.75 -1.10 -5.22
C PRO A 345 26.41 0.12 -6.09
N ALA A 346 25.64 -0.05 -7.17
CA ALA A 346 25.19 1.06 -8.00
C ALA A 346 24.10 1.85 -7.27
N LEU A 347 23.13 1.15 -6.69
CA LEU A 347 22.04 1.73 -5.93
C LEU A 347 22.54 2.42 -4.65
N GLU A 348 23.49 1.80 -3.92
CA GLU A 348 24.12 2.38 -2.75
C GLU A 348 24.79 3.74 -3.05
N ARG A 349 25.53 3.83 -4.17
CA ARG A 349 26.13 5.10 -4.61
C ARG A 349 25.08 6.17 -4.90
N MET A 350 23.96 5.79 -5.54
CA MET A 350 22.87 6.72 -5.83
C MET A 350 22.20 7.21 -4.54
N ILE A 351 21.94 6.31 -3.59
CA ILE A 351 21.37 6.66 -2.27
C ILE A 351 22.27 7.64 -1.54
N LYS A 352 23.59 7.40 -1.50
CA LYS A 352 24.57 8.28 -0.84
C LYS A 352 24.68 9.66 -1.50
N ALA A 353 24.45 9.74 -2.81
CA ALA A 353 24.52 10.99 -3.58
C ALA A 353 23.21 11.80 -3.54
N ALA A 354 22.09 11.16 -3.20
CA ALA A 354 20.79 11.82 -3.17
C ALA A 354 20.71 12.84 -2.02
N THR A 355 20.21 14.02 -2.33
CA THR A 355 20.03 15.11 -1.34
C THR A 355 18.73 14.96 -0.54
N ASN A 356 17.76 14.21 -1.08
CA ASN A 356 16.47 13.94 -0.46
C ASN A 356 15.95 12.58 -0.94
N LEU A 357 15.55 11.73 -0.01
CA LEU A 357 14.94 10.42 -0.26
C LEU A 357 13.47 10.37 0.14
N SER A 358 12.92 11.45 0.69
CA SER A 358 11.51 11.53 1.03
C SER A 358 10.66 11.63 -0.22
N VAL A 359 9.66 10.75 -0.32
CA VAL A 359 8.66 10.74 -1.39
C VAL A 359 7.28 10.80 -0.78
N TYR A 360 6.59 11.89 -1.00
CA TYR A 360 5.28 12.13 -0.42
C TYR A 360 4.30 10.96 -0.63
N TYR A 361 4.18 10.46 -1.87
CA TYR A 361 3.26 9.35 -2.19
C TYR A 361 3.66 8.00 -1.57
N LEU A 362 4.90 7.86 -1.13
CA LEU A 362 5.36 6.72 -0.33
C LEU A 362 5.26 6.98 1.18
N GLY A 363 4.52 8.03 1.58
CA GLY A 363 4.38 8.43 2.97
C GLY A 363 5.60 9.12 3.55
N GLY A 364 6.47 9.73 2.72
CA GLY A 364 7.65 10.49 3.12
C GLY A 364 8.92 9.65 3.15
N LEU A 365 9.66 9.69 4.26
CA LEU A 365 10.87 8.91 4.45
C LEU A 365 10.55 7.41 4.50
N PRO A 366 11.34 6.58 3.76
CA PRO A 366 11.10 5.15 3.70
C PRO A 366 11.40 4.44 5.04
N PRO A 367 10.91 3.18 5.22
CA PRO A 367 11.18 2.42 6.41
C PRO A 367 12.67 2.24 6.65
N GLY A 368 13.13 2.56 7.86
CA GLY A 368 14.50 2.32 8.31
C GLY A 368 15.50 3.44 8.02
N ILE A 369 15.00 4.59 7.63
CA ILE A 369 15.74 5.86 7.68
C ILE A 369 15.28 6.65 8.90
#